data_13f7137e2df13e7b5452018fa1fce137
#
_entry.id   13f7137e2df13e7b5452018fa1fce137
#
_cell.length_a   1.000
_cell.length_b   1.000
_cell.length_c   1.000
_cell.angle_alpha   90.00
_cell.angle_beta   90.00
_cell.angle_gamma   90.00
#
_symmetry.space_group_name_H-M   'P 1'
#
loop_
_entity.id
_entity.type
_entity.pdbx_description
1 polymer ?
#
loop_
_entity_poly.entity_id
_entity_poly.type
_entity_poly.pdbx_seq_one_letter_code
_entity_poly.pdbx_strand_id
1 'polypeptide(L)'
;MCAKMLDPEFNKGIEVVVLPNLYGDIVTDIAAEHQGGLGTASSSNIGNKYAMSEAIHGTAPYLMSHGRGAYADPSSLIRAAGMLLAHIGYADKKILLEKALDVCTTEKQVVLTTFTEDASAKEYIDYIIETIEKLK
;
A
#
# COMPACT_ATOMS: atom_id res chain seq x y z
N MET A 1 -1.71 -19.43 -15.49
CA MET A 1 -2.84 -18.79 -14.78
C MET A 1 -2.47 -17.41 -14.27
N CYS A 2 -1.42 -17.24 -13.47
CA CYS A 2 -1.04 -15.92 -12.91
C CYS A 2 -0.88 -14.81 -13.98
N ALA A 3 -0.20 -15.08 -15.09
CA ALA A 3 -0.06 -14.11 -16.18
C ALA A 3 -1.38 -13.67 -16.81
N LYS A 4 -2.39 -14.54 -16.81
CA LYS A 4 -3.72 -14.19 -17.36
C LYS A 4 -4.57 -13.39 -16.39
N MET A 5 -4.29 -13.43 -15.10
CA MET A 5 -5.03 -12.64 -14.10
C MET A 5 -4.81 -11.14 -14.26
N LEU A 6 -3.73 -10.74 -14.95
CA LEU A 6 -3.43 -9.35 -15.29
C LEU A 6 -4.03 -8.93 -16.65
N ASP A 7 -4.59 -9.86 -17.40
CA ASP A 7 -5.27 -9.58 -18.66
C ASP A 7 -6.68 -9.02 -18.36
N PRO A 8 -6.98 -7.77 -18.78
CA PRO A 8 -8.28 -7.13 -18.50
C PRO A 8 -9.48 -7.91 -19.04
N GLU A 9 -9.33 -8.63 -20.17
CA GLU A 9 -10.41 -9.43 -20.74
C GLU A 9 -10.61 -10.73 -19.97
N PHE A 10 -9.54 -11.30 -19.41
CA PHE A 10 -9.63 -12.52 -18.61
C PHE A 10 -10.19 -12.25 -17.20
N ASN A 11 -9.79 -11.15 -16.57
CA ASN A 11 -10.20 -10.84 -15.20
C ASN A 11 -11.54 -10.10 -15.10
N LYS A 12 -12.13 -9.76 -16.25
CA LYS A 12 -13.42 -9.09 -16.33
C LYS A 12 -14.51 -9.89 -15.61
N GLY A 13 -15.04 -9.34 -14.55
CA GLY A 13 -16.08 -9.97 -13.73
C GLY A 13 -15.55 -10.91 -12.63
N ILE A 14 -14.25 -11.03 -12.44
CA ILE A 14 -13.67 -11.71 -11.29
C ILE A 14 -13.63 -10.71 -10.13
N GLU A 15 -14.43 -10.96 -9.09
CA GLU A 15 -14.51 -10.08 -7.92
C GLU A 15 -13.66 -10.61 -6.75
N VAL A 16 -13.51 -11.93 -6.66
CA VAL A 16 -12.79 -12.60 -5.58
C VAL A 16 -11.92 -13.72 -6.13
N VAL A 17 -10.69 -13.80 -5.67
CA VAL A 17 -9.76 -14.88 -5.98
C VAL A 17 -9.34 -15.56 -4.69
N VAL A 18 -9.53 -16.89 -4.63
CA VAL A 18 -9.11 -17.70 -3.49
C VAL A 18 -7.94 -18.58 -3.91
N LEU A 19 -6.84 -18.46 -3.21
CA LEU A 19 -5.60 -19.15 -3.52
C LEU A 19 -4.99 -19.78 -2.26
N PRO A 20 -4.30 -20.93 -2.37
CA PRO A 20 -3.41 -21.42 -1.33
C PRO A 20 -2.29 -20.41 -1.06
N ASN A 21 -1.77 -20.41 0.17
CA ASN A 21 -0.82 -19.41 0.67
C ASN A 21 0.30 -19.07 -0.34
N LEU A 22 1.10 -20.02 -0.74
CA LEU A 22 2.22 -19.81 -1.66
C LEU A 22 1.80 -19.15 -2.99
N TYR A 23 0.70 -19.61 -3.57
CA TYR A 23 0.22 -19.05 -4.84
C TYR A 23 -0.41 -17.67 -4.64
N GLY A 24 -1.03 -17.43 -3.48
CA GLY A 24 -1.51 -16.12 -3.08
C GLY A 24 -0.39 -15.12 -3.01
N ASP A 25 0.69 -15.44 -2.30
CA ASP A 25 1.87 -14.58 -2.16
C ASP A 25 2.47 -14.21 -3.52
N ILE A 26 2.66 -15.19 -4.42
CA ILE A 26 3.20 -14.93 -5.77
C ILE A 26 2.27 -14.02 -6.60
N VAL A 27 0.97 -14.28 -6.56
CA VAL A 27 0.01 -13.51 -7.38
C VAL A 27 -0.17 -12.10 -6.84
N THR A 28 -0.19 -11.92 -5.53
CA THR A 28 -0.32 -10.60 -4.90
C THR A 28 0.91 -9.73 -5.11
N ASP A 29 2.11 -10.30 -5.07
CA ASP A 29 3.35 -9.58 -5.38
C ASP A 29 3.38 -9.08 -6.82
N ILE A 30 2.97 -9.93 -7.77
CA ILE A 30 2.85 -9.53 -9.19
C ILE A 30 1.79 -8.44 -9.35
N ALA A 31 0.65 -8.56 -8.69
CA ALA A 31 -0.42 -7.55 -8.74
C ALA A 31 0.02 -6.22 -8.10
N ALA A 32 0.76 -6.28 -7.00
CA ALA A 32 1.31 -5.10 -6.33
C ALA A 32 2.29 -4.33 -7.23
N GLU A 33 3.13 -5.04 -7.98
CA GLU A 33 4.05 -4.41 -8.95
C GLU A 33 3.29 -3.61 -10.02
N HIS A 34 2.17 -4.15 -10.52
CA HIS A 34 1.30 -3.44 -11.46
C HIS A 34 0.56 -2.25 -10.85
N GLN A 35 0.32 -2.26 -9.54
CA GLN A 35 -0.33 -1.17 -8.82
C GLN A 35 0.63 0.00 -8.52
N GLY A 36 1.93 -0.22 -8.55
CA GLY A 36 2.96 0.79 -8.23
C GLY A 36 4.08 0.29 -7.33
N GLY A 37 4.21 -1.03 -7.20
CA GLY A 37 5.24 -1.72 -6.43
C GLY A 37 4.78 -2.18 -5.04
N LEU A 38 5.59 -3.03 -4.44
CA LEU A 38 5.33 -3.63 -3.12
C LEU A 38 5.16 -2.60 -1.99
N GLY A 39 5.76 -1.42 -2.13
CA GLY A 39 5.63 -0.31 -1.17
C GLY A 39 4.23 0.29 -1.09
N THR A 40 3.34 -0.03 -2.02
CA THR A 40 1.98 0.57 -2.10
C THR A 40 0.88 -0.35 -1.62
N ALA A 41 1.11 -1.64 -1.52
CA ALA A 41 0.09 -2.63 -1.16
C ALA A 41 0.12 -2.98 0.33
N SER A 42 -1.02 -3.36 0.87
CA SER A 42 -1.20 -3.75 2.26
C SER A 42 -2.07 -4.99 2.39
N SER A 43 -1.96 -5.70 3.49
CA SER A 43 -2.78 -6.87 3.77
C SER A 43 -3.42 -6.84 5.16
N SER A 44 -4.46 -7.66 5.34
CA SER A 44 -5.09 -7.88 6.63
C SER A 44 -5.38 -9.36 6.84
N ASN A 45 -5.02 -9.85 8.00
CA ASN A 45 -5.37 -11.17 8.51
C ASN A 45 -6.49 -11.01 9.52
N ILE A 46 -7.69 -11.48 9.19
CA ILE A 46 -8.89 -11.30 10.01
C ILE A 46 -9.41 -12.64 10.47
N GLY A 47 -9.40 -12.84 11.79
CA GLY A 47 -9.97 -14.00 12.45
C GLY A 47 -11.28 -13.67 13.19
N ASN A 48 -11.82 -14.65 13.89
CA ASN A 48 -13.09 -14.50 14.64
C ASN A 48 -13.00 -13.52 15.83
N LYS A 49 -11.81 -13.29 16.38
CA LYS A 49 -11.61 -12.46 17.59
C LYS A 49 -10.56 -11.38 17.41
N TYR A 50 -9.61 -11.58 16.52
CA TYR A 50 -8.47 -10.70 16.33
C TYR A 50 -8.27 -10.36 14.86
N ALA A 51 -7.73 -9.19 14.60
CA ALA A 51 -7.29 -8.77 13.28
C ALA A 51 -5.89 -8.19 13.37
N MET A 52 -5.10 -8.39 12.33
CA MET A 52 -3.80 -7.77 12.12
C MET A 52 -3.76 -7.20 10.72
N SER A 53 -3.30 -5.98 10.59
CA SER A 53 -3.02 -5.36 9.28
C SER A 53 -1.55 -5.04 9.19
N GLU A 54 -0.96 -5.30 8.03
CA GLU A 54 0.48 -5.20 7.82
C GLU A 54 0.82 -4.69 6.41
N ALA A 55 2.01 -4.13 6.26
CA ALA A 55 2.60 -3.92 4.95
C ALA A 55 2.97 -5.28 4.34
N ILE A 56 2.77 -5.47 3.04
CA ILE A 56 3.09 -6.75 2.38
C ILE A 56 4.59 -6.95 2.16
N HIS A 57 5.40 -5.89 2.24
CA HIS A 57 6.85 -5.96 2.07
C HIS A 57 7.56 -6.35 3.39
N GLY A 58 8.77 -6.93 3.26
CA GLY A 58 9.65 -7.24 4.39
C GLY A 58 10.50 -6.03 4.84
N THR A 59 11.61 -6.32 5.48
CA THR A 59 12.51 -5.34 6.11
C THR A 59 13.45 -4.60 5.16
N ALA A 60 13.41 -4.91 3.86
CA ALA A 60 14.23 -4.31 2.81
C ALA A 60 15.73 -4.20 3.19
N PRO A 61 16.43 -5.32 3.48
CA PRO A 61 17.79 -5.28 4.03
C PRO A 61 18.78 -4.58 3.08
N TYR A 62 18.57 -4.68 1.78
CA TYR A 62 19.39 -3.97 0.79
C TYR A 62 19.27 -2.45 0.97
N LEU A 63 18.05 -1.93 1.05
CA LEU A 63 17.78 -0.50 1.24
C LEU A 63 18.41 0.00 2.55
N MET A 64 18.25 -0.76 3.63
CA MET A 64 18.77 -0.42 4.95
C MET A 64 20.31 -0.43 4.99
N SER A 65 20.95 -1.44 4.38
CA SER A 65 22.43 -1.54 4.35
C SER A 65 23.10 -0.44 3.53
N HIS A 66 22.37 0.18 2.58
CA HIS A 66 22.85 1.31 1.78
C HIS A 66 22.46 2.68 2.37
N GLY A 67 21.96 2.73 3.61
CA GLY A 67 21.60 3.97 4.29
C GLY A 67 20.35 4.67 3.72
N ARG A 68 19.56 3.97 2.93
CA ARG A 68 18.39 4.52 2.19
C ARG A 68 17.06 4.33 2.90
N GLY A 69 17.06 3.87 4.15
CA GLY A 69 15.82 3.63 4.90
C GLY A 69 14.92 4.87 5.04
N ALA A 70 15.52 6.07 5.07
CA ALA A 70 14.77 7.33 5.12
C ALA A 70 13.95 7.61 3.85
N TYR A 71 14.21 6.92 2.76
CA TYR A 71 13.54 7.07 1.46
C TYR A 71 12.58 5.90 1.15
N ALA A 72 12.33 5.03 2.12
CA ALA A 72 11.37 3.93 1.98
C ALA A 72 9.94 4.47 1.87
N ASP A 73 9.15 3.92 0.94
CA ASP A 73 7.74 4.32 0.76
C ASP A 73 6.89 3.84 1.96
N PRO A 74 6.25 4.74 2.72
CA PRO A 74 5.42 4.38 3.87
C PRO A 74 3.98 4.01 3.47
N SER A 75 3.59 4.14 2.21
CA SER A 75 2.20 4.02 1.76
C SER A 75 1.57 2.67 2.10
N SER A 76 2.33 1.58 2.01
CA SER A 76 1.87 0.24 2.37
C SER A 76 1.42 0.17 3.84
N LEU A 77 2.23 0.67 4.77
CA LEU A 77 1.89 0.68 6.19
C LEU A 77 0.74 1.64 6.51
N ILE A 78 0.69 2.78 5.83
CA ILE A 78 -0.41 3.76 5.96
C ILE A 78 -1.74 3.14 5.51
N ARG A 79 -1.76 2.41 4.38
CA ARG A 79 -2.95 1.69 3.91
C ARG A 79 -3.34 0.56 4.88
N ALA A 80 -2.37 -0.16 5.43
CA ALA A 80 -2.62 -1.18 6.47
C ALA A 80 -3.30 -0.58 7.70
N ALA A 81 -2.84 0.58 8.17
CA ALA A 81 -3.49 1.32 9.25
C ALA A 81 -4.93 1.73 8.89
N GLY A 82 -5.17 2.15 7.64
CA GLY A 82 -6.52 2.43 7.12
C GLY A 82 -7.43 1.20 7.16
N MET A 83 -6.91 0.03 6.79
CA MET A 83 -7.67 -1.24 6.87
C MET A 83 -8.04 -1.57 8.32
N LEU A 84 -7.10 -1.40 9.26
CA LEU A 84 -7.37 -1.60 10.68
C LEU A 84 -8.41 -0.61 11.21
N LEU A 85 -8.33 0.67 10.84
CA LEU A 85 -9.33 1.68 11.20
C LEU A 85 -10.73 1.26 10.73
N ALA A 86 -10.88 0.78 9.49
CA ALA A 86 -12.15 0.31 8.99
C ALA A 86 -12.67 -0.90 9.78
N HIS A 87 -11.79 -1.85 10.14
CA HIS A 87 -12.14 -3.04 10.91
C HIS A 87 -12.68 -2.70 12.31
N ILE A 88 -12.14 -1.68 12.97
CA ILE A 88 -12.58 -1.23 14.30
C ILE A 88 -13.71 -0.17 14.25
N GLY A 89 -14.34 0.04 13.08
CA GLY A 89 -15.53 0.87 12.93
C GLY A 89 -15.31 2.31 12.46
N TYR A 90 -14.08 2.69 12.10
CA TYR A 90 -13.74 4.03 11.59
C TYR A 90 -13.57 4.02 10.05
N ALA A 91 -14.56 3.51 9.34
CA ALA A 91 -14.51 3.41 7.87
C ALA A 91 -14.40 4.78 7.18
N ASP A 92 -14.99 5.83 7.76
CA ASP A 92 -14.89 7.22 7.30
C ASP A 92 -13.43 7.71 7.31
N LYS A 93 -12.66 7.33 8.32
CA LYS A 93 -11.23 7.69 8.43
C LYS A 93 -10.39 6.96 7.40
N LYS A 94 -10.69 5.68 7.11
CA LYS A 94 -10.06 4.95 6.02
C LYS A 94 -10.30 5.67 4.68
N ILE A 95 -11.55 6.03 4.39
CA ILE A 95 -11.91 6.70 3.13
C ILE A 95 -11.16 8.03 2.98
N LEU A 96 -11.07 8.81 4.05
CA LEU A 96 -10.34 10.07 4.05
C LEU A 96 -8.84 9.85 3.80
N LEU A 97 -8.25 8.85 4.43
CA LEU A 97 -6.84 8.50 4.28
C LEU A 97 -6.53 8.04 2.86
N GLU A 98 -7.36 7.16 2.28
CA GLU A 98 -7.20 6.69 0.90
C GLU A 98 -7.30 7.85 -0.10
N LYS A 99 -8.27 8.76 0.08
CA LYS A 99 -8.38 9.97 -0.75
C LYS A 99 -7.14 10.84 -0.66
N ALA A 100 -6.58 11.03 0.53
CA ALA A 100 -5.36 11.81 0.70
C ALA A 100 -4.17 11.16 -0.03
N LEU A 101 -4.01 9.84 0.08
CA LEU A 101 -2.98 9.10 -0.65
C LEU A 101 -3.15 9.22 -2.17
N ASP A 102 -4.39 9.11 -2.67
CA ASP A 102 -4.69 9.24 -4.10
C ASP A 102 -4.36 10.65 -4.62
N VAL A 103 -4.70 11.69 -3.86
CA VAL A 103 -4.34 13.08 -4.18
C VAL A 103 -2.82 13.23 -4.22
N CYS A 104 -2.10 12.80 -3.18
CA CYS A 104 -0.64 12.91 -3.11
C CYS A 104 0.04 12.17 -4.27
N THR A 105 -0.46 10.99 -4.64
CA THR A 105 0.05 10.20 -5.77
C THR A 105 -0.22 10.86 -7.12
N THR A 106 -1.38 11.52 -7.26
CA THR A 106 -1.80 12.18 -8.51
C THR A 106 -1.11 13.53 -8.70
N GLU A 107 -1.10 14.37 -7.67
CA GLU A 107 -0.52 15.72 -7.72
C GLU A 107 1.00 15.71 -7.77
N LYS A 108 1.63 14.70 -7.17
CA LYS A 108 3.09 14.51 -7.14
C LYS A 108 3.89 15.76 -6.69
N GLN A 109 3.36 16.51 -5.73
CA GLN A 109 4.08 17.66 -5.17
C GLN A 109 5.32 17.21 -4.38
N VAL A 110 5.19 16.06 -3.70
CA VAL A 110 6.32 15.37 -3.09
C VAL A 110 6.37 13.96 -3.66
N VAL A 111 7.44 13.64 -4.37
CA VAL A 111 7.62 12.32 -5.00
C VAL A 111 8.64 11.54 -4.20
N LEU A 112 8.20 10.40 -3.70
CA LEU A 112 9.05 9.46 -3.00
C LEU A 112 9.53 8.39 -3.98
N THR A 113 10.83 8.28 -4.15
CA THR A 113 11.43 7.20 -4.93
C THR A 113 12.49 6.49 -4.09
N THR A 114 12.49 5.17 -4.14
CA THR A 114 13.49 4.36 -3.45
C THR A 114 14.86 4.42 -4.14
N PHE A 115 14.94 4.98 -5.34
CA PHE A 115 16.14 5.00 -6.19
C PHE A 115 16.85 6.36 -6.22
N THR A 116 16.15 7.43 -5.94
CA THR A 116 16.70 8.79 -5.86
C THR A 116 16.51 9.37 -4.45
N GLU A 117 17.30 10.39 -4.10
CA GLU A 117 17.24 11.06 -2.79
C GLU A 117 16.42 12.35 -2.88
N ASP A 118 15.29 12.34 -3.61
CA ASP A 118 14.50 13.54 -3.87
C ASP A 118 13.67 13.97 -2.66
N ALA A 119 12.96 13.02 -2.05
CA ALA A 119 12.15 13.27 -0.86
C ALA A 119 12.29 12.14 0.16
N SER A 120 12.29 12.47 1.43
CA SER A 120 12.26 11.49 2.51
C SER A 120 10.84 11.00 2.79
N ALA A 121 10.74 9.82 3.41
CA ALA A 121 9.47 9.30 3.92
C ALA A 121 8.78 10.30 4.86
N LYS A 122 9.56 11.06 5.65
CA LYS A 122 9.03 12.09 6.54
C LYS A 122 8.35 13.21 5.77
N GLU A 123 9.00 13.77 4.75
CA GLU A 123 8.42 14.84 3.92
C GLU A 123 7.16 14.37 3.21
N TYR A 124 7.14 13.13 2.75
CA TYR A 124 5.94 12.54 2.14
C TYR A 124 4.79 12.35 3.14
N ILE A 125 5.09 11.92 4.37
CA ILE A 125 4.10 11.80 5.46
C ILE A 125 3.55 13.19 5.84
N ASP A 126 4.40 14.20 5.96
CA ASP A 126 3.99 15.56 6.25
C ASP A 126 3.03 16.08 5.15
N TYR A 127 3.32 15.82 3.88
CA TYR A 127 2.43 16.16 2.75
C TYR A 127 1.08 15.43 2.82
N ILE A 128 1.05 14.15 3.19
CA ILE A 128 -0.20 13.41 3.39
C ILE A 128 -1.02 14.04 4.52
N ILE A 129 -0.39 14.40 5.64
CA ILE A 129 -1.06 15.02 6.79
C ILE A 129 -1.70 16.36 6.37
N GLU A 130 -0.95 17.23 5.67
CA GLU A 130 -1.47 18.49 5.16
C GLU A 130 -2.65 18.28 4.19
N THR A 131 -2.57 17.25 3.35
CA THR A 131 -3.65 16.91 2.42
C THR A 131 -4.90 16.43 3.16
N ILE A 132 -4.75 15.61 4.22
CA ILE A 132 -5.87 15.21 5.08
C ILE A 132 -6.55 16.43 5.70
N GLU A 133 -5.78 17.40 6.19
CA GLU A 133 -6.36 18.62 6.80
C GLU A 133 -7.16 19.46 5.78
N LYS A 134 -6.71 19.49 4.52
CA LYS A 134 -7.43 20.19 3.43
C LYS A 134 -8.70 19.47 2.97
N LEU A 135 -8.80 18.16 3.20
CA LEU A 135 -9.92 17.32 2.78
C LEU A 135 -11.02 17.16 3.86
N LYS A 136 -10.78 17.64 5.09
CA LYS A 136 -11.77 17.68 6.18
C LYS A 136 -12.85 18.73 5.96
#